data_2dc2eadfbdbbf723ac69fd0658316f61
#
_entry.id   2dc2eadfbdbbf723ac69fd0658316f61
#
_cell.length_a   1.000
_cell.length_b   1.000
_cell.length_c   1.000
_cell.angle_alpha   90.00
_cell.angle_beta   90.00
_cell.angle_gamma   90.00
#
_symmetry.space_group_name_H-M   'P 1'
#
loop_
_entity.id
_entity.type
_entity.pdbx_description
1 polymer ?
#
loop_
_entity_poly.entity_id
_entity_poly.type
_entity_poly.pdbx_seq_one_letter_code
_entity_poly.pdbx_strand_id
1 'polypeptide(L)'
;MTTLFLLAVGLFLVLVQTVPPGLALPLASAYDLTAVFVLYLSLFRPPVQGAVLAAFLGSAMDLFAGGPPGPYLVAYLWIFAGARSVPRYVRAVNPLFLAGASVLAVGVEAAILSGASLLAPGGGATAARYAGFWGWAMIWAGATGWAMILGLSLAVERLEKRISARSDEDGEPPSKNRG
;
A
#
# COMPACT_ATOMS: atom_id res chain seq x y z
N MET A 1 15.13 -10.54 4.09
CA MET A 1 15.42 -9.09 4.20
C MET A 1 14.36 -8.23 3.51
N THR A 2 13.94 -8.54 2.27
CA THR A 2 12.93 -7.74 1.53
C THR A 2 11.58 -7.64 2.25
N THR A 3 11.12 -8.72 2.92
CA THR A 3 9.86 -8.70 3.68
C THR A 3 9.91 -7.72 4.86
N LEU A 4 11.02 -7.70 5.60
CA LEU A 4 11.22 -6.77 6.70
C LEU A 4 11.27 -5.32 6.23
N PHE A 5 11.90 -5.07 5.08
CA PHE A 5 11.90 -3.74 4.47
C PHE A 5 10.48 -3.30 4.08
N LEU A 6 9.70 -4.18 3.44
CA LEU A 6 8.32 -3.88 3.07
C LEU A 6 7.42 -3.67 4.30
N LEU A 7 7.63 -4.45 5.36
CA LEU A 7 6.94 -4.26 6.63
C LEU A 7 7.28 -2.89 7.24
N ALA A 8 8.55 -2.52 7.27
CA ALA A 8 9.01 -1.23 7.80
C ALA A 8 8.43 -0.06 7.00
N VAL A 9 8.44 -0.15 5.67
CA VAL A 9 7.83 0.87 4.78
C VAL A 9 6.33 0.97 5.03
N GLY A 10 5.62 -0.16 5.10
CA GLY A 10 4.18 -0.18 5.35
C GLY A 10 3.82 0.42 6.71
N LEU A 11 4.53 0.05 7.79
CA LEU A 11 4.34 0.64 9.11
C LEU A 11 4.67 2.13 9.13
N PHE A 12 5.72 2.55 8.44
CA PHE A 12 6.04 3.96 8.31
C PHE A 12 4.90 4.73 7.64
N LEU A 13 4.29 4.20 6.58
CA LEU A 13 3.14 4.80 5.92
C LEU A 13 1.94 4.91 6.87
N VAL A 14 1.62 3.83 7.63
CA VAL A 14 0.56 3.85 8.64
C VAL A 14 0.82 4.94 9.67
N LEU A 15 2.04 5.03 10.21
CA LEU A 15 2.40 6.06 11.20
C LEU A 15 2.27 7.48 10.63
N VAL A 16 2.74 7.71 9.40
CA VAL A 16 2.63 9.03 8.74
C VAL A 16 1.17 9.45 8.56
N GLN A 17 0.29 8.51 8.28
CA GLN A 17 -1.14 8.79 8.08
C GLN A 17 -1.93 8.97 9.37
N THR A 18 -1.46 8.41 10.47
CA THR A 18 -2.09 8.57 11.79
C THR A 18 -1.66 9.85 12.51
N VAL A 19 -0.68 10.59 11.97
CA VAL A 19 -0.26 11.89 12.50
C VAL A 19 -1.36 12.93 12.24
N PRO A 20 -1.72 13.77 13.23
CA PRO A 20 -2.74 14.81 13.07
C PRO A 20 -2.47 15.74 11.88
N PRO A 21 -3.51 16.25 11.18
CA PRO A 21 -3.38 17.02 9.94
C PRO A 21 -2.48 18.27 10.01
N GLY A 22 -2.23 18.80 11.19
CA GLY A 22 -1.35 19.96 11.40
C GLY A 22 0.15 19.67 11.32
N LEU A 23 0.56 18.40 11.43
CA LEU A 23 1.95 17.94 11.30
C LEU A 23 2.16 17.00 10.11
N ALA A 24 1.08 16.56 9.46
CA ALA A 24 1.14 15.59 8.38
C ALA A 24 1.70 16.19 7.08
N LEU A 25 2.41 15.39 6.32
CA LEU A 25 2.79 15.74 4.96
C LEU A 25 1.53 15.97 4.12
N PRO A 26 1.46 17.01 3.25
CA PRO A 26 0.26 17.32 2.46
C PRO A 26 -0.28 16.12 1.65
N LEU A 27 0.60 15.25 1.18
CA LEU A 27 0.26 14.03 0.44
C LEU A 27 -0.42 12.97 1.33
N ALA A 28 0.02 12.82 2.57
CA ALA A 28 -0.56 11.85 3.51
C ALA A 28 -1.98 12.23 3.96
N SER A 29 -2.31 13.53 3.90
CA SER A 29 -3.66 14.03 4.17
C SER A 29 -4.58 14.00 2.95
N ALA A 30 -4.04 13.78 1.74
CA ALA A 30 -4.82 13.83 0.51
C ALA A 30 -5.58 12.53 0.21
N TYR A 31 -4.98 11.36 0.49
CA TYR A 31 -5.57 10.03 0.32
C TYR A 31 -4.78 8.99 1.10
N ASP A 32 -5.33 7.76 1.21
CA ASP A 32 -4.64 6.66 1.89
C ASP A 32 -3.49 6.09 1.05
N LEU A 33 -2.26 6.45 1.44
CA LEU A 33 -1.02 5.95 0.83
C LEU A 33 -0.86 4.44 1.08
N THR A 34 -1.37 3.92 2.21
CA THR A 34 -1.27 2.50 2.55
C THR A 34 -2.14 1.65 1.63
N ALA A 35 -3.30 2.14 1.18
CA ALA A 35 -4.11 1.46 0.17
C ALA A 35 -3.36 1.28 -1.15
N VAL A 36 -2.64 2.31 -1.61
CA VAL A 36 -1.78 2.23 -2.81
C VAL A 36 -0.57 1.30 -2.58
N PHE A 37 -0.03 1.27 -1.37
CA PHE A 37 1.02 0.31 -1.02
C PHE A 37 0.52 -1.14 -1.04
N VAL A 38 -0.69 -1.40 -0.55
CA VAL A 38 -1.34 -2.73 -0.63
C VAL A 38 -1.58 -3.13 -2.09
N LEU A 39 -1.97 -2.18 -2.94
CA LEU A 39 -2.05 -2.39 -4.38
C LEU A 39 -0.69 -2.82 -4.97
N TYR A 40 0.40 -2.14 -4.60
CA TYR A 40 1.76 -2.54 -4.98
C TYR A 40 2.08 -3.97 -4.53
N LEU A 41 1.79 -4.33 -3.27
CA LEU A 41 2.01 -5.69 -2.76
C LEU A 41 1.26 -6.75 -3.58
N SER A 42 0.02 -6.46 -3.97
CA SER A 42 -0.78 -7.37 -4.80
C SER A 42 -0.19 -7.58 -6.19
N LEU A 43 0.33 -6.53 -6.81
CA LEU A 43 0.82 -6.57 -8.20
C LEU A 43 2.21 -7.21 -8.31
N PHE A 44 3.11 -6.92 -7.35
CA PHE A 44 4.54 -7.21 -7.48
C PHE A 44 5.08 -8.25 -6.50
N ARG A 45 4.26 -8.72 -5.53
CA ARG A 45 4.75 -9.66 -4.51
C ARG A 45 4.07 -11.03 -4.57
N PRO A 46 4.74 -12.10 -4.03
CA PRO A 46 4.12 -13.41 -3.89
C PRO A 46 2.80 -13.34 -3.12
N PRO A 47 1.79 -14.20 -3.47
CA PRO A 47 0.45 -14.07 -2.92
C PRO A 47 0.40 -14.17 -1.39
N VAL A 48 1.10 -15.13 -0.82
CA VAL A 48 1.09 -15.35 0.63
C VAL A 48 1.74 -14.17 1.37
N GLN A 49 2.91 -13.74 0.90
CA GLN A 49 3.63 -12.59 1.49
C GLN A 49 2.80 -11.30 1.42
N GLY A 50 2.23 -11.02 0.24
CA GLY A 50 1.42 -9.82 0.03
C GLY A 50 0.14 -9.83 0.87
N ALA A 51 -0.56 -10.98 0.96
CA ALA A 51 -1.77 -11.11 1.74
C ALA A 51 -1.52 -10.92 3.25
N VAL A 52 -0.45 -11.54 3.78
CA VAL A 52 -0.07 -11.40 5.19
C VAL A 52 0.27 -9.95 5.52
N LEU A 53 1.05 -9.27 4.67
CA LEU A 53 1.38 -7.86 4.87
C LEU A 53 0.14 -6.97 4.76
N ALA A 54 -0.76 -7.20 3.80
CA ALA A 54 -2.00 -6.45 3.66
C ALA A 54 -2.91 -6.61 4.89
N ALA A 55 -3.07 -7.85 5.39
CA ALA A 55 -3.83 -8.11 6.60
C ALA A 55 -3.22 -7.43 7.84
N PHE A 56 -1.91 -7.50 7.98
CA PHE A 56 -1.20 -6.87 9.09
C PHE A 56 -1.36 -5.34 9.05
N LEU A 57 -1.16 -4.71 7.88
CA LEU A 57 -1.30 -3.26 7.73
C LEU A 57 -2.74 -2.79 7.93
N GLY A 58 -3.73 -3.56 7.45
CA GLY A 58 -5.14 -3.26 7.69
C GLY A 58 -5.49 -3.31 9.16
N SER A 59 -5.03 -4.34 9.87
CA SER A 59 -5.21 -4.44 11.33
C SER A 59 -4.50 -3.31 12.08
N ALA A 60 -3.31 -2.93 11.67
CA ALA A 60 -2.58 -1.81 12.26
C ALA A 60 -3.35 -0.49 12.03
N MET A 61 -3.86 -0.26 10.81
CA MET A 61 -4.66 0.93 10.50
C MET A 61 -5.94 0.99 11.34
N ASP A 62 -6.66 -0.14 11.50
CA ASP A 62 -7.84 -0.22 12.37
C ASP A 62 -7.53 0.16 13.82
N LEU A 63 -6.37 -0.26 14.34
CA LEU A 63 -5.94 0.09 15.70
C LEU A 63 -5.62 1.57 15.87
N PHE A 64 -4.97 2.19 14.87
CA PHE A 64 -4.54 3.59 14.96
C PHE A 64 -5.62 4.59 14.53
N ALA A 65 -6.58 4.20 13.67
CA ALA A 65 -7.65 5.07 13.20
C ALA A 65 -8.69 5.39 14.30
N GLY A 66 -8.72 4.64 15.41
CA GLY A 66 -9.61 4.89 16.54
C GLY A 66 -11.08 4.65 16.26
N GLY A 67 -11.41 4.01 15.14
CA GLY A 67 -12.78 3.60 14.75
C GLY A 67 -13.12 2.17 15.19
N PRO A 68 -14.30 1.65 14.76
CA PRO A 68 -14.61 0.24 14.96
C PRO A 68 -13.59 -0.62 14.23
N PRO A 69 -13.10 -1.73 14.84
CA PRO A 69 -12.08 -2.58 14.22
C PRO A 69 -12.67 -3.33 13.01
N GLY A 70 -11.87 -3.48 11.95
CA GLY A 70 -12.16 -4.34 10.82
C GLY A 70 -12.34 -3.66 9.46
N PRO A 71 -12.84 -2.42 9.32
CA PRO A 71 -13.09 -1.81 8.02
C PRO A 71 -11.83 -1.68 7.15
N TYR A 72 -10.69 -1.25 7.71
CA TYR A 72 -9.44 -1.17 6.98
C TYR A 72 -8.87 -2.54 6.61
N LEU A 73 -8.96 -3.51 7.53
CA LEU A 73 -8.58 -4.90 7.24
C LEU A 73 -9.36 -5.45 6.04
N VAL A 74 -10.68 -5.28 6.05
CA VAL A 74 -11.55 -5.73 4.96
C VAL A 74 -11.22 -4.99 3.67
N ALA A 75 -11.07 -3.67 3.71
CA ALA A 75 -10.72 -2.86 2.54
C ALA A 75 -9.41 -3.31 1.89
N TYR A 76 -8.35 -3.48 2.68
CA TYR A 76 -7.04 -3.87 2.16
C TYR A 76 -7.02 -5.30 1.60
N LEU A 77 -7.76 -6.22 2.20
CA LEU A 77 -7.92 -7.57 1.65
C LEU A 77 -8.70 -7.57 0.34
N TRP A 78 -9.75 -6.72 0.21
CA TRP A 78 -10.48 -6.56 -1.04
C TRP A 78 -9.64 -5.92 -2.14
N ILE A 79 -8.89 -4.87 -1.83
CA ILE A 79 -7.94 -4.25 -2.76
C ILE A 79 -6.90 -5.29 -3.22
N PHE A 80 -6.35 -6.05 -2.27
CA PHE A 80 -5.36 -7.09 -2.58
C PHE A 80 -5.95 -8.17 -3.49
N ALA A 81 -7.12 -8.73 -3.17
CA ALA A 81 -7.77 -9.78 -3.96
C ALA A 81 -8.22 -9.28 -5.33
N GLY A 82 -8.82 -8.09 -5.40
CA GLY A 82 -9.28 -7.48 -6.65
C GLY A 82 -8.14 -7.19 -7.61
N ALA A 83 -7.07 -6.57 -7.14
CA ALA A 83 -5.89 -6.30 -7.97
C ALA A 83 -5.19 -7.60 -8.42
N ARG A 84 -5.23 -8.64 -7.59
CA ARG A 84 -4.67 -9.96 -7.93
C ARG A 84 -5.42 -10.67 -9.05
N SER A 85 -6.72 -10.43 -9.17
CA SER A 85 -7.56 -11.02 -10.22
C SER A 85 -7.24 -10.48 -11.62
N VAL A 86 -6.53 -9.34 -11.71
CA VAL A 86 -6.12 -8.76 -12.99
C VAL A 86 -5.01 -9.61 -13.63
N PRO A 87 -5.12 -9.95 -14.93
CA PRO A 87 -4.09 -10.71 -15.65
C PRO A 87 -2.70 -10.06 -15.59
N ARG A 88 -1.66 -10.87 -15.48
CA ARG A 88 -0.28 -10.39 -15.31
C ARG A 88 0.22 -9.51 -16.45
N TYR A 89 -0.19 -9.78 -17.68
CA TYR A 89 0.24 -9.00 -18.84
C TYR A 89 -0.34 -7.58 -18.88
N VAL A 90 -1.47 -7.31 -18.21
CA VAL A 90 -2.04 -5.97 -18.07
C VAL A 90 -1.32 -5.17 -16.98
N ARG A 91 -0.74 -5.85 -15.99
CA ARG A 91 -0.07 -5.25 -14.82
C ARG A 91 1.27 -4.60 -15.16
N ALA A 92 1.94 -5.10 -16.21
CA ALA A 92 3.31 -4.72 -16.48
C ALA A 92 3.39 -3.35 -17.16
N VAL A 93 3.65 -2.29 -16.40
CA VAL A 93 4.33 -1.07 -16.86
C VAL A 93 3.46 0.00 -17.55
N ASN A 94 2.15 -0.16 -17.65
CA ASN A 94 1.34 0.95 -18.17
C ASN A 94 1.00 1.94 -17.03
N PRO A 95 1.56 3.17 -17.01
CA PRO A 95 1.30 4.16 -15.96
C PRO A 95 -0.19 4.53 -15.87
N LEU A 96 -0.91 4.51 -17.01
CA LEU A 96 -2.35 4.77 -17.04
C LEU A 96 -3.13 3.66 -16.31
N PHE A 97 -2.72 2.39 -16.47
CA PHE A 97 -3.30 1.28 -15.71
C PHE A 97 -3.03 1.43 -14.20
N LEU A 98 -1.80 1.77 -13.81
CA LEU A 98 -1.44 1.97 -12.41
C LEU A 98 -2.20 3.15 -11.79
N ALA A 99 -2.37 4.24 -12.52
CA ALA A 99 -3.18 5.38 -12.08
C ALA A 99 -4.64 4.97 -11.87
N GLY A 100 -5.25 4.30 -12.84
CA GLY A 100 -6.62 3.79 -12.75
C GLY A 100 -6.80 2.78 -11.60
N ALA A 101 -5.85 1.86 -11.42
CA ALA A 101 -5.86 0.91 -10.32
C ALA A 101 -5.74 1.59 -8.96
N SER A 102 -4.95 2.66 -8.83
CA SER A 102 -4.85 3.45 -7.61
C SER A 102 -6.16 4.17 -7.29
N VAL A 103 -6.83 4.74 -8.29
CA VAL A 103 -8.16 5.34 -8.13
C VAL A 103 -9.18 4.30 -7.65
N LEU A 104 -9.17 3.11 -8.27
CA LEU A 104 -10.07 2.02 -7.87
C LEU A 104 -9.77 1.52 -6.46
N ALA A 105 -8.51 1.41 -6.07
CA ALA A 105 -8.12 0.99 -4.71
C ALA A 105 -8.67 1.97 -3.66
N VAL A 106 -8.44 3.26 -3.85
CA VAL A 106 -8.97 4.31 -2.96
C VAL A 106 -10.51 4.34 -3.00
N GLY A 107 -11.13 4.07 -4.17
CA GLY A 107 -12.58 3.97 -4.29
C GLY A 107 -13.18 2.79 -3.52
N VAL A 108 -12.56 1.61 -3.57
CA VAL A 108 -12.98 0.43 -2.80
C VAL A 108 -12.85 0.69 -1.30
N GLU A 109 -11.74 1.25 -0.87
CA GLU A 109 -11.54 1.67 0.52
C GLU A 109 -12.64 2.62 0.96
N ALA A 110 -12.88 3.67 0.17
CA ALA A 110 -13.92 4.66 0.37
C ALA A 110 -15.30 4.03 0.56
N ALA A 111 -15.67 3.11 -0.32
CA ALA A 111 -16.96 2.43 -0.26
C ALA A 111 -17.10 1.60 1.02
N ILE A 112 -16.06 0.85 1.41
CA ILE A 112 -16.07 0.00 2.61
C ILE A 112 -16.14 0.85 3.87
N LEU A 113 -15.33 1.90 3.99
CA LEU A 113 -15.32 2.79 5.16
C LEU A 113 -16.63 3.57 5.29
N SER A 114 -17.18 4.05 4.16
CA SER A 114 -18.51 4.69 4.16
C SER A 114 -19.62 3.72 4.58
N GLY A 115 -19.60 2.50 4.04
CA GLY A 115 -20.54 1.46 4.41
C GLY A 115 -20.45 1.09 5.89
N ALA A 116 -19.24 0.91 6.41
CA ALA A 116 -19.01 0.64 7.83
C ALA A 116 -19.48 1.81 8.72
N SER A 117 -19.24 3.05 8.30
CA SER A 117 -19.71 4.23 9.06
C SER A 117 -21.23 4.33 9.11
N LEU A 118 -21.95 3.96 8.03
CA LEU A 118 -23.42 3.97 8.01
C LEU A 118 -24.02 2.96 8.99
N LEU A 119 -23.34 1.87 9.28
CA LEU A 119 -23.77 0.86 10.25
C LEU A 119 -23.52 1.28 11.70
N ALA A 120 -22.70 2.31 11.94
CA ALA A 120 -22.44 2.82 13.28
C ALA A 120 -23.58 3.76 13.74
N PRO A 121 -23.94 3.79 15.06
CA PRO A 121 -24.92 4.72 15.59
C PRO A 121 -24.52 6.17 15.29
N GLY A 122 -25.41 6.92 14.61
CA GLY A 122 -25.14 8.32 14.22
C GLY A 122 -24.21 8.50 13.02
N GLY A 123 -23.80 7.43 12.33
CA GLY A 123 -22.79 7.42 11.28
C GLY A 123 -23.15 8.12 9.97
N GLY A 124 -24.43 8.44 9.74
CA GLY A 124 -24.85 9.10 8.51
C GLY A 124 -24.21 10.47 8.28
N ALA A 125 -24.05 11.26 9.34
CA ALA A 125 -23.33 12.55 9.25
C ALA A 125 -21.84 12.37 8.94
N THR A 126 -21.24 11.33 9.48
CA THR A 126 -19.83 10.96 9.24
C THR A 126 -19.63 10.51 7.80
N ALA A 127 -20.49 9.63 7.29
CA ALA A 127 -20.47 9.18 5.90
C ALA A 127 -20.63 10.35 4.91
N ALA A 128 -21.52 11.29 5.16
CA ALA A 128 -21.72 12.48 4.32
C ALA A 128 -20.46 13.40 4.30
N ARG A 129 -19.78 13.55 5.42
CA ARG A 129 -18.51 14.32 5.48
C ARG A 129 -17.41 13.63 4.67
N TYR A 130 -17.32 12.32 4.74
CA TYR A 130 -16.37 11.56 3.93
C TYR A 130 -16.68 11.65 2.43
N ALA A 131 -17.94 11.62 2.02
CA ALA A 131 -18.32 11.67 0.61
C ALA A 131 -17.74 12.89 -0.14
N GLY A 132 -17.67 14.06 0.48
CA GLY A 132 -17.05 15.27 -0.10
C GLY A 132 -15.54 15.15 -0.28
N PHE A 133 -14.87 14.34 0.53
CA PHE A 133 -13.41 14.16 0.49
C PHE A 133 -12.97 13.12 -0.55
N TRP A 134 -13.81 12.14 -0.87
CA TRP A 134 -13.47 11.02 -1.74
C TRP A 134 -13.08 11.43 -3.16
N GLY A 135 -13.79 12.39 -3.75
CA GLY A 135 -13.45 12.88 -5.09
C GLY A 135 -12.04 13.47 -5.17
N TRP A 136 -11.67 14.25 -4.17
CA TRP A 136 -10.32 14.81 -4.04
C TRP A 136 -9.27 13.72 -3.86
N ALA A 137 -9.53 12.76 -2.98
CA ALA A 137 -8.63 11.62 -2.74
C ALA A 137 -8.39 10.78 -4.00
N MET A 138 -9.43 10.52 -4.80
CA MET A 138 -9.32 9.79 -6.07
C MET A 138 -8.47 10.54 -7.10
N ILE A 139 -8.62 11.87 -7.22
CA ILE A 139 -7.81 12.68 -8.14
C ILE A 139 -6.33 12.59 -7.75
N TRP A 140 -6.01 12.75 -6.49
CA TRP A 140 -4.62 12.65 -6.01
C TRP A 140 -4.06 11.24 -6.14
N ALA A 141 -4.83 10.20 -5.84
CA ALA A 141 -4.43 8.82 -6.03
C ALA A 141 -4.12 8.51 -7.50
N GLY A 142 -4.91 9.02 -8.44
CA GLY A 142 -4.65 8.89 -9.87
C GLY A 142 -3.39 9.63 -10.32
N ALA A 143 -3.18 10.86 -9.80
CA ALA A 143 -2.05 11.69 -10.18
C ALA A 143 -0.71 11.16 -9.64
N THR A 144 -0.67 10.64 -8.40
CA THR A 144 0.57 10.31 -7.70
C THR A 144 0.76 8.82 -7.44
N GLY A 145 -0.32 8.02 -7.43
CA GLY A 145 -0.27 6.59 -7.08
C GLY A 145 0.61 5.77 -8.02
N TRP A 146 0.58 6.04 -9.33
CA TRP A 146 1.45 5.37 -10.29
C TRP A 146 2.93 5.65 -10.02
N ALA A 147 3.28 6.91 -9.68
CA ALA A 147 4.65 7.30 -9.37
C ALA A 147 5.15 6.63 -8.07
N MET A 148 4.29 6.53 -7.07
CA MET A 148 4.58 5.82 -5.83
C MET A 148 4.83 4.33 -6.08
N ILE A 149 4.00 3.66 -6.88
CA ILE A 149 4.16 2.24 -7.22
C ILE A 149 5.47 2.02 -7.98
N LEU A 150 5.78 2.85 -8.98
CA LEU A 150 7.04 2.74 -9.73
C LEU A 150 8.26 3.04 -8.84
N GLY A 151 8.18 4.05 -8.00
CA GLY A 151 9.24 4.37 -7.04
C GLY A 151 9.54 3.22 -6.08
N LEU A 152 8.49 2.57 -5.57
CA LEU A 152 8.62 1.39 -4.72
C LEU A 152 9.23 0.20 -5.46
N SER A 153 8.82 -0.06 -6.71
CA SER A 153 9.38 -1.15 -7.51
C SER A 153 10.88 -0.94 -7.74
N LEU A 154 11.29 0.26 -8.11
CA LEU A 154 12.71 0.61 -8.30
C LEU A 154 13.52 0.54 -7.00
N ALA A 155 12.96 0.99 -5.88
CA ALA A 155 13.61 0.92 -4.58
C ALA A 155 13.88 -0.53 -4.16
N VAL A 156 12.88 -1.39 -4.35
CA VAL A 156 13.01 -2.80 -4.00
C VAL A 156 13.97 -3.54 -4.93
N GLU A 157 13.93 -3.29 -6.23
CA GLU A 157 14.90 -3.86 -7.18
C GLU A 157 16.35 -3.48 -6.83
N ARG A 158 16.57 -2.23 -6.46
CA ARG A 158 17.91 -1.77 -6.03
C ARG A 158 18.35 -2.47 -4.74
N LEU A 159 17.42 -2.68 -3.81
CA LEU A 159 17.71 -3.40 -2.58
C LEU A 159 18.06 -4.87 -2.86
N GLU A 160 17.29 -5.54 -3.71
CA GLU A 160 17.52 -6.95 -4.08
C GLU A 160 18.88 -7.12 -4.79
N LYS A 161 19.24 -6.23 -5.71
CA LYS A 161 20.55 -6.22 -6.38
C LYS A 161 21.72 -6.03 -5.41
N ARG A 162 21.57 -5.15 -4.42
CA ARG A 162 22.61 -4.95 -3.39
C ARG A 162 22.78 -6.17 -2.49
N ILE A 163 21.69 -6.84 -2.15
CA ILE A 163 21.74 -8.06 -1.33
C ILE A 163 22.43 -9.19 -2.11
N SER A 164 22.08 -9.38 -3.38
CA SER A 164 22.72 -10.39 -4.24
C SER A 164 24.22 -10.15 -4.42
N ALA A 165 24.61 -8.92 -4.72
CA ALA A 165 26.03 -8.56 -4.86
C ALA A 165 26.85 -8.86 -3.59
N ARG A 166 26.28 -8.59 -2.42
CA ARG A 166 26.94 -8.86 -1.15
C ARG A 166 27.06 -10.37 -0.84
N SER A 167 26.06 -11.15 -1.26
CA SER A 167 26.12 -12.62 -1.12
C SER A 167 27.20 -13.24 -2.00
N ASP A 168 27.44 -12.69 -3.18
CA ASP A 168 28.47 -13.16 -4.10
C ASP A 168 29.89 -12.82 -3.58
N GLU A 169 30.08 -11.65 -2.94
CA GLU A 169 31.34 -11.27 -2.29
C GLU A 169 31.68 -12.17 -1.08
N ASP A 170 30.67 -12.51 -0.26
CA ASP A 170 30.85 -13.34 0.92
C ASP A 170 31.00 -14.85 0.56
N GLY A 171 30.62 -15.27 -0.66
CA GLY A 171 30.67 -16.65 -1.15
C GLY A 171 31.93 -17.02 -1.95
N GLU A 172 32.80 -16.08 -2.29
CA GLU A 172 34.02 -16.36 -3.05
C GLU A 172 35.10 -16.95 -2.11
N PRO A 173 35.51 -18.23 -2.28
CA PRO A 173 36.57 -18.81 -1.47
C PRO A 173 37.88 -18.06 -1.79
N PRO A 174 38.73 -17.80 -0.78
CA PRO A 174 39.98 -17.11 -1.00
C PRO A 174 40.78 -17.81 -2.11
N SER A 175 41.06 -17.11 -3.18
CA SER A 175 41.82 -17.62 -4.33
C SER A 175 43.12 -18.22 -3.78
N LYS A 176 43.29 -19.53 -3.89
CA LYS A 176 44.54 -20.23 -3.65
C LYS A 176 45.55 -19.70 -4.65
N ASN A 177 46.26 -18.66 -4.27
CA ASN A 177 47.49 -18.25 -4.92
C ASN A 177 48.49 -19.39 -4.73
N ARG A 178 48.57 -20.33 -5.70
CA ARG A 178 49.67 -21.28 -5.83
C ARG A 178 50.71 -20.61 -6.69
N GLY A 179 51.70 -20.05 -5.99
CA GLY A 179 53.01 -19.73 -6.59
C GLY A 179 53.76 -20.97 -7.03
#